data_508f2386d5370fd2c83dae266040548c
#
_entry.id   508f2386d5370fd2c83dae266040548c
#
_cell.length_a   1.000
_cell.length_b   1.000
_cell.length_c   1.000
_cell.angle_alpha   90.00
_cell.angle_beta   90.00
_cell.angle_gamma   90.00
#
_symmetry.space_group_name_H-M   'P 1'
#
loop_
_entity.id
_entity.type
_entity.pdbx_description
1 polymer ?
#
loop_
_entity_poly.entity_id
_entity_poly.type
_entity_poly.pdbx_seq_one_letter_code
_entity_poly.pdbx_strand_id
1 'polypeptide(L)'
;MRVLVTGGCGFIGSHVIHKLLSSKNYNKVVNLDLLTYSGHPENCDGIIDDRYRFEHGSINNKDVLIKLIKEEEIDVIFHLAAESHVDRSIDSIEPFISTNIDGTRCILEVIVQLKRENIKIDLIHISTDEVYGSLKIGDDPFDEKSPISPRNPYAATKAASDHLVQSFVNTYNISAIITRCSN
;
A
#
# COMPACT_ATOMS: atom_id res chain seq x y z
N MET A 1 -10.88 10.10 11.62
CA MET A 1 -9.59 9.56 11.15
C MET A 1 -9.12 10.32 9.94
N ARG A 2 -7.82 10.50 9.79
CA ARG A 2 -7.16 11.18 8.67
C ARG A 2 -6.28 10.14 7.96
N VAL A 3 -6.47 9.96 6.68
CA VAL A 3 -5.97 8.79 5.93
C VAL A 3 -5.03 9.24 4.82
N LEU A 4 -3.89 8.57 4.69
CA LEU A 4 -3.05 8.61 3.50
C LEU A 4 -3.30 7.33 2.67
N VAL A 5 -3.76 7.50 1.44
CA VAL A 5 -3.88 6.42 0.46
C VAL A 5 -2.72 6.55 -0.53
N THR A 6 -1.86 5.56 -0.62
CA THR A 6 -0.83 5.51 -1.66
C THR A 6 -1.33 4.69 -2.84
N GLY A 7 -1.04 5.13 -4.06
CA GLY A 7 -1.57 4.46 -5.26
C GLY A 7 -3.06 4.72 -5.50
N GLY A 8 -3.55 5.90 -5.03
CA GLY A 8 -4.97 6.22 -5.08
C GLY A 8 -5.54 6.53 -6.46
N CYS A 9 -4.69 6.79 -7.47
CA CYS A 9 -5.13 6.94 -8.86
C CYS A 9 -5.23 5.61 -9.62
N GLY A 10 -4.83 4.49 -9.01
CA GLY A 10 -5.06 3.15 -9.53
C GLY A 10 -6.51 2.69 -9.38
N PHE A 11 -6.84 1.55 -10.01
CA PHE A 11 -8.21 1.01 -10.00
C PHE A 11 -8.75 0.79 -8.58
N ILE A 12 -8.06 0.00 -7.75
CA ILE A 12 -8.51 -0.29 -6.38
C ILE A 12 -8.43 0.97 -5.51
N GLY A 13 -7.32 1.74 -5.64
CA GLY A 13 -7.07 2.93 -4.83
C GLY A 13 -8.14 4.00 -4.96
N SER A 14 -8.61 4.27 -6.19
CA SER A 14 -9.67 5.25 -6.42
C SER A 14 -11.00 4.83 -5.78
N HIS A 15 -11.35 3.55 -5.87
CA HIS A 15 -12.55 3.02 -5.21
C HIS A 15 -12.46 3.10 -3.68
N VAL A 16 -11.27 2.87 -3.11
CA VAL A 16 -11.03 3.07 -1.68
C VAL A 16 -11.23 4.54 -1.31
N ILE A 17 -10.67 5.49 -2.06
CA ILE A 17 -10.84 6.93 -1.82
C ILE A 17 -12.32 7.32 -1.84
N HIS A 18 -13.06 6.93 -2.88
CA HIS A 18 -14.51 7.21 -2.97
C HIS A 18 -15.27 6.61 -1.77
N LYS A 19 -14.91 5.39 -1.35
CA LYS A 19 -15.53 4.75 -0.19
C LYS A 19 -15.23 5.48 1.11
N LEU A 20 -13.97 5.92 1.32
CA LEU A 20 -13.58 6.69 2.49
C LEU A 20 -14.34 8.03 2.56
N LEU A 21 -14.41 8.75 1.43
CA LEU A 21 -15.12 10.02 1.35
C LEU A 21 -16.64 9.90 1.51
N SER A 22 -17.23 8.76 1.13
CA SER A 22 -18.67 8.49 1.37
C SER A 22 -19.01 8.33 2.85
N SER A 23 -18.01 8.10 3.71
CA SER A 23 -18.18 7.96 5.16
C SER A 23 -17.86 9.26 5.89
N LYS A 24 -18.63 9.56 6.94
CA LYS A 24 -18.38 10.69 7.85
C LYS A 24 -17.28 10.40 8.90
N ASN A 25 -16.77 9.18 8.94
CA ASN A 25 -15.75 8.79 9.91
C ASN A 25 -14.34 9.29 9.55
N TYR A 26 -14.16 9.78 8.32
CA TYR A 26 -12.89 10.26 7.80
C TYR A 26 -12.91 11.77 7.59
N ASN A 27 -12.02 12.47 8.27
CA ASN A 27 -11.95 13.93 8.29
C ASN A 27 -11.00 14.46 7.20
N LYS A 28 -10.10 13.60 6.71
CA LYS A 28 -9.15 13.91 5.64
C LYS A 28 -8.78 12.64 4.89
N VAL A 29 -8.67 12.73 3.58
CA VAL A 29 -8.19 11.67 2.68
C VAL A 29 -7.15 12.28 1.75
N VAL A 30 -5.89 11.94 1.97
CA VAL A 30 -4.76 12.34 1.13
C VAL A 30 -4.44 11.20 0.16
N ASN A 31 -4.37 11.50 -1.12
CA ASN A 31 -3.97 10.57 -2.17
C ASN A 31 -2.56 10.89 -2.63
N LEU A 32 -1.60 10.01 -2.37
CA LEU A 32 -0.24 10.09 -2.89
C LEU A 32 -0.08 9.10 -4.04
N ASP A 33 0.14 9.59 -5.25
CA ASP A 33 0.34 8.75 -6.43
C ASP A 33 1.46 9.29 -7.32
N LEU A 34 2.25 8.39 -7.89
CA LEU A 34 3.34 8.72 -8.80
C LEU A 34 2.86 8.91 -10.25
N LEU A 35 1.61 8.52 -10.55
CA LEU A 35 1.02 8.54 -11.88
C LEU A 35 1.86 7.75 -12.91
N THR A 36 2.19 6.51 -12.56
CA THR A 36 2.81 5.57 -13.50
C THR A 36 1.77 5.08 -14.51
N TYR A 37 2.07 4.08 -15.31
CA TYR A 37 1.19 3.59 -16.38
C TYR A 37 -0.21 3.16 -15.94
N SER A 38 -0.41 2.81 -14.67
CA SER A 38 -1.70 2.40 -14.10
C SER A 38 -2.35 3.44 -13.18
N GLY A 39 -1.66 4.56 -12.94
CA GLY A 39 -2.18 5.68 -12.15
C GLY A 39 -2.84 6.72 -13.08
N HIS A 40 -4.17 6.72 -13.11
CA HIS A 40 -4.95 7.60 -13.95
C HIS A 40 -5.65 8.66 -13.08
N PRO A 41 -5.26 9.96 -13.16
CA PRO A 41 -5.92 11.03 -12.41
C PRO A 41 -7.42 11.05 -12.59
N GLU A 42 -7.89 10.68 -13.80
CA GLU A 42 -9.30 10.63 -14.18
C GLU A 42 -10.13 9.70 -13.28
N ASN A 43 -9.52 8.71 -12.65
CA ASN A 43 -10.19 7.84 -11.67
C ASN A 43 -10.64 8.59 -10.42
N CYS A 44 -10.06 9.76 -10.17
CA CYS A 44 -10.39 10.65 -9.06
C CYS A 44 -11.05 11.96 -9.53
N ASP A 45 -11.31 12.11 -10.84
CA ASP A 45 -12.01 13.30 -11.37
C ASP A 45 -13.41 13.41 -10.78
N GLY A 46 -13.85 14.65 -10.57
CA GLY A 46 -15.17 14.93 -10.01
C GLY A 46 -15.28 14.76 -8.51
N ILE A 47 -14.19 14.44 -7.79
CA ILE A 47 -14.19 14.49 -6.33
C ILE A 47 -14.22 15.98 -5.90
N ILE A 48 -15.41 16.45 -5.53
CA ILE A 48 -15.64 17.79 -4.98
C ILE A 48 -15.87 17.60 -3.47
N ASP A 49 -14.79 17.49 -2.71
CA ASP A 49 -14.83 17.28 -1.27
C ASP A 49 -13.61 17.94 -0.61
N ASP A 50 -13.83 18.89 0.29
CA ASP A 50 -12.75 19.66 0.98
C ASP A 50 -11.84 18.76 1.84
N ARG A 51 -12.29 17.54 2.14
CA ARG A 51 -11.49 16.52 2.85
C ARG A 51 -10.48 15.84 1.94
N TYR A 52 -10.64 15.90 0.61
CA TYR A 52 -9.75 15.26 -0.34
C TYR A 52 -8.57 16.15 -0.71
N ARG A 53 -7.36 15.57 -0.74
CA ARG A 53 -6.15 16.20 -1.26
C ARG A 53 -5.41 15.21 -2.15
N PHE A 54 -5.07 15.61 -3.35
CA PHE A 54 -4.14 14.88 -4.21
C PHE A 54 -2.73 15.44 -4.06
N GLU A 55 -1.75 14.55 -4.00
CA GLU A 55 -0.32 14.87 -4.02
C GLU A 55 0.38 13.98 -5.06
N HIS A 56 1.05 14.60 -6.03
CA HIS A 56 1.87 13.88 -7.00
C HIS A 56 3.24 13.60 -6.40
N GLY A 57 3.58 12.32 -6.21
CA GLY A 57 4.87 11.96 -5.59
C GLY A 57 5.09 10.47 -5.43
N SER A 58 6.33 10.12 -5.11
CA SER A 58 6.77 8.75 -4.94
C SER A 58 6.76 8.33 -3.47
N ILE A 59 6.32 7.10 -3.19
CA ILE A 59 6.47 6.45 -1.88
C ILE A 59 7.92 6.18 -1.49
N ASN A 60 8.86 6.25 -2.43
CA ASN A 60 10.30 6.15 -2.18
C ASN A 60 10.90 7.47 -1.65
N ASN A 61 10.11 8.56 -1.61
CA ASN A 61 10.56 9.84 -1.09
C ASN A 61 10.11 10.02 0.37
N LYS A 62 11.05 9.76 1.31
CA LYS A 62 10.79 9.91 2.75
C LYS A 62 10.34 11.31 3.16
N ASP A 63 10.93 12.33 2.56
CA ASP A 63 10.63 13.72 2.94
C ASP A 63 9.18 14.07 2.57
N VAL A 64 8.70 13.62 1.41
CA VAL A 64 7.30 13.77 0.99
C VAL A 64 6.37 13.05 1.96
N LEU A 65 6.67 11.79 2.31
CA LEU A 65 5.86 11.02 3.25
C LEU A 65 5.80 11.69 4.63
N ILE A 66 6.95 12.08 5.20
CA ILE A 66 7.02 12.75 6.51
C ILE A 66 6.26 14.07 6.48
N LYS A 67 6.45 14.85 5.42
CA LYS A 67 5.75 16.13 5.24
C LYS A 67 4.24 15.94 5.25
N LEU A 68 3.71 15.05 4.38
CA LEU A 68 2.28 14.79 4.27
C LEU A 68 1.69 14.27 5.59
N ILE A 69 2.37 13.34 6.24
CA ILE A 69 1.89 12.76 7.50
C ILE A 69 1.79 13.83 8.59
N LYS A 70 2.79 14.71 8.70
CA LYS A 70 2.81 15.77 9.72
C LYS A 70 1.84 16.91 9.40
N GLU A 71 1.82 17.39 8.15
CA GLU A 71 0.95 18.50 7.73
C GLU A 71 -0.53 18.16 7.85
N GLU A 72 -0.88 16.94 7.45
CA GLU A 72 -2.27 16.48 7.41
C GLU A 72 -2.65 15.65 8.65
N GLU A 73 -1.75 15.51 9.63
CA GLU A 73 -1.95 14.75 10.87
C GLU A 73 -2.53 13.36 10.61
N ILE A 74 -1.88 12.59 9.72
CA ILE A 74 -2.35 11.27 9.27
C ILE A 74 -2.34 10.26 10.42
N ASP A 75 -3.46 9.55 10.60
CA ASP A 75 -3.63 8.48 11.59
C ASP A 75 -3.31 7.10 10.99
N VAL A 76 -3.63 6.90 9.70
CA VAL A 76 -3.53 5.59 9.04
C VAL A 76 -3.09 5.71 7.60
N ILE A 77 -2.23 4.79 7.16
CA ILE A 77 -1.79 4.65 5.77
C ILE A 77 -2.45 3.40 5.17
N PHE A 78 -3.22 3.60 4.09
CA PHE A 78 -3.65 2.53 3.20
C PHE A 78 -2.63 2.43 2.07
N HIS A 79 -1.77 1.41 2.12
CA HIS A 79 -0.68 1.25 1.18
C HIS A 79 -1.10 0.34 0.01
N LEU A 80 -1.57 0.99 -1.08
CA LEU A 80 -1.97 0.32 -2.32
C LEU A 80 -0.97 0.54 -3.47
N ALA A 81 -0.07 1.52 -3.36
CA ALA A 81 0.94 1.76 -4.39
C ALA A 81 1.79 0.50 -4.61
N ALA A 82 1.72 -0.04 -5.82
CA ALA A 82 2.45 -1.23 -6.22
C ALA A 82 2.58 -1.30 -7.76
N GLU A 83 3.63 -1.93 -8.23
CA GLU A 83 3.66 -2.54 -9.55
C GLU A 83 2.95 -3.89 -9.44
N SER A 84 1.90 -4.13 -10.27
CA SER A 84 1.00 -5.27 -10.10
C SER A 84 0.81 -6.16 -11.33
N HIS A 85 1.32 -5.78 -12.51
CA HIS A 85 1.10 -6.50 -13.75
C HIS A 85 2.09 -7.66 -13.89
N VAL A 86 1.61 -8.90 -13.73
CA VAL A 86 2.44 -10.12 -13.69
C VAL A 86 3.35 -10.24 -14.92
N ASP A 87 2.81 -10.12 -16.15
CA ASP A 87 3.61 -10.27 -17.36
C ASP A 87 4.75 -9.25 -17.43
N ARG A 88 4.53 -8.01 -17.03
CA ARG A 88 5.58 -6.99 -16.95
C ARG A 88 6.65 -7.35 -15.93
N SER A 89 6.32 -8.07 -14.87
CA SER A 89 7.30 -8.51 -13.87
C SER A 89 8.23 -9.59 -14.42
N ILE A 90 7.77 -10.34 -15.42
CA ILE A 90 8.57 -11.36 -16.13
C ILE A 90 9.56 -10.67 -17.08
N ASP A 91 9.12 -9.62 -17.76
CA ASP A 91 9.97 -8.85 -18.68
C ASP A 91 11.04 -8.02 -17.94
N SER A 92 10.66 -7.39 -16.83
CA SER A 92 11.57 -6.57 -16.02
C SER A 92 11.11 -6.52 -14.56
N ILE A 93 11.93 -7.06 -13.66
CA ILE A 93 11.66 -7.10 -12.23
C ILE A 93 11.99 -5.77 -11.51
N GLU A 94 12.87 -4.94 -12.06
CA GLU A 94 13.42 -3.75 -11.40
C GLU A 94 12.35 -2.77 -10.89
N PRO A 95 11.31 -2.39 -11.67
CA PRO A 95 10.24 -1.52 -11.17
C PRO A 95 9.48 -2.13 -9.99
N PHE A 96 9.34 -3.46 -9.98
CA PHE A 96 8.64 -4.19 -8.91
C PHE A 96 9.46 -4.21 -7.61
N ILE A 97 10.78 -4.38 -7.69
CA ILE A 97 11.66 -4.28 -6.53
C ILE A 97 11.60 -2.86 -5.98
N SER A 98 11.78 -1.85 -6.84
CA SER A 98 11.78 -0.45 -6.43
C SER A 98 10.46 -0.02 -5.79
N THR A 99 9.31 -0.43 -6.36
CA THR A 99 8.01 0.00 -5.84
C THR A 99 7.56 -0.88 -4.68
N ASN A 100 7.52 -2.22 -4.88
CA ASN A 100 6.89 -3.11 -3.92
C ASN A 100 7.77 -3.38 -2.70
N ILE A 101 9.08 -3.44 -2.86
CA ILE A 101 10.02 -3.72 -1.76
C ILE A 101 10.56 -2.41 -1.18
N ASP A 102 11.26 -1.59 -1.98
CA ASP A 102 11.87 -0.36 -1.47
C ASP A 102 10.83 0.68 -1.05
N GLY A 103 9.73 0.81 -1.79
CA GLY A 103 8.63 1.69 -1.42
C GLY A 103 7.99 1.28 -0.09
N THR A 104 7.70 -0.02 0.10
CA THR A 104 7.20 -0.52 1.38
C THR A 104 8.21 -0.30 2.51
N ARG A 105 9.51 -0.61 2.29
CA ARG A 105 10.58 -0.32 3.25
C ARG A 105 10.60 1.16 3.63
N CYS A 106 10.50 2.05 2.66
CA CYS A 106 10.51 3.51 2.89
C CYS A 106 9.35 3.94 3.82
N ILE A 107 8.14 3.47 3.57
CA ILE A 107 6.97 3.74 4.42
C ILE A 107 7.21 3.21 5.84
N LEU A 108 7.68 1.98 5.98
CA LEU A 108 7.96 1.37 7.28
C LEU A 108 9.01 2.13 8.08
N GLU A 109 10.10 2.58 7.44
CA GLU A 109 11.13 3.39 8.07
C GLU A 109 10.59 4.74 8.54
N VAL A 110 9.72 5.38 7.76
CA VAL A 110 9.04 6.63 8.12
C VAL A 110 8.14 6.41 9.34
N ILE A 111 7.34 5.33 9.36
CA ILE A 111 6.48 5.01 10.52
C ILE A 111 7.33 4.81 11.79
N VAL A 112 8.45 4.10 11.70
CA VAL A 112 9.37 3.91 12.85
C VAL A 112 9.98 5.22 13.30
N GLN A 113 10.40 6.08 12.36
CA GLN A 113 10.93 7.41 12.69
C GLN A 113 9.89 8.25 13.43
N LEU A 114 8.68 8.35 12.90
CA LEU A 114 7.60 9.15 13.48
C LEU A 114 7.14 8.60 14.83
N LYS A 115 7.15 7.26 15.01
CA LYS A 115 6.89 6.64 16.30
C LYS A 115 7.87 7.10 17.39
N ARG A 116 9.16 7.29 17.05
CA ARG A 116 10.16 7.84 17.99
C ARG A 116 9.86 9.30 18.38
N GLU A 117 9.13 10.01 17.53
CA GLU A 117 8.63 11.37 17.77
C GLU A 117 7.24 11.37 18.47
N ASN A 118 6.77 10.21 18.96
CA ASN A 118 5.45 9.98 19.56
C ASN A 118 4.25 10.19 18.62
N ILE A 119 4.47 10.14 17.32
CA ILE A 119 3.41 10.12 16.30
C ILE A 119 3.11 8.66 15.95
N LYS A 120 1.86 8.23 16.20
CA LYS A 120 1.42 6.86 15.93
C LYS A 120 0.69 6.80 14.60
N ILE A 121 1.12 5.89 13.74
CA ILE A 121 0.53 5.64 12.42
C ILE A 121 0.20 4.16 12.33
N ASP A 122 -1.04 3.85 11.97
CA ASP A 122 -1.46 2.49 11.62
C ASP A 122 -1.20 2.24 10.13
N LEU A 123 -0.76 1.05 9.77
CA LEU A 123 -0.52 0.65 8.38
C LEU A 123 -1.50 -0.44 7.97
N ILE A 124 -2.21 -0.23 6.88
CA ILE A 124 -2.96 -1.27 6.17
C ILE A 124 -2.21 -1.55 4.86
N HIS A 125 -1.47 -2.64 4.84
CA HIS A 125 -0.68 -3.08 3.69
C HIS A 125 -1.52 -3.99 2.80
N ILE A 126 -1.76 -3.54 1.56
CA ILE A 126 -2.55 -4.31 0.60
C ILE A 126 -1.61 -5.24 -0.17
N SER A 127 -1.74 -6.53 0.09
CA SER A 127 -1.04 -7.62 -0.58
C SER A 127 -1.97 -8.40 -1.51
N THR A 128 -1.60 -9.61 -1.87
CA THR A 128 -2.32 -10.49 -2.80
C THR A 128 -2.30 -11.93 -2.31
N ASP A 129 -3.30 -12.70 -2.67
CA ASP A 129 -3.33 -14.15 -2.45
C ASP A 129 -2.28 -14.91 -3.28
N GLU A 130 -1.77 -14.31 -4.37
CA GLU A 130 -0.71 -14.92 -5.18
C GLU A 130 0.58 -15.21 -4.39
N VAL A 131 0.77 -14.59 -3.22
CA VAL A 131 1.90 -14.91 -2.33
C VAL A 131 1.86 -16.37 -1.85
N TYR A 132 0.70 -17.01 -1.80
CA TYR A 132 0.54 -18.40 -1.42
C TYR A 132 0.89 -19.38 -2.56
N GLY A 133 0.84 -18.94 -3.82
CA GLY A 133 1.16 -19.74 -4.98
C GLY A 133 -0.07 -20.20 -5.75
N SER A 134 -0.09 -21.46 -6.16
CA SER A 134 -1.13 -22.01 -7.03
C SER A 134 -1.80 -23.22 -6.41
N LEU A 135 -3.12 -23.31 -6.52
CA LEU A 135 -3.93 -24.47 -6.15
C LEU A 135 -4.14 -25.38 -7.36
N LYS A 136 -4.20 -26.68 -7.12
CA LYS A 136 -4.70 -27.66 -8.07
C LYS A 136 -6.19 -27.86 -7.85
N ILE A 137 -6.85 -28.42 -8.85
CA ILE A 137 -8.26 -28.81 -8.71
C ILE A 137 -8.38 -29.86 -7.60
N GLY A 138 -9.17 -29.56 -6.57
CA GLY A 138 -9.39 -30.41 -5.42
C GLY A 138 -8.52 -30.11 -4.20
N ASP A 139 -7.57 -29.17 -4.29
CA ASP A 139 -6.86 -28.68 -3.12
C ASP A 139 -7.79 -27.82 -2.23
N ASP A 140 -7.52 -27.81 -0.92
CA ASP A 140 -8.18 -26.92 0.00
C ASP A 140 -7.82 -25.45 -0.30
N PRO A 141 -8.74 -24.48 -0.06
CA PRO A 141 -8.45 -23.06 -0.24
C PRO A 141 -7.35 -22.59 0.72
N PHE A 142 -6.58 -21.58 0.31
CA PHE A 142 -5.61 -20.93 1.17
C PHE A 142 -6.28 -20.21 2.36
N ASP A 143 -5.59 -20.19 3.48
CA ASP A 143 -5.90 -19.42 4.65
C ASP A 143 -4.67 -18.59 5.10
N GLU A 144 -4.80 -17.82 6.18
CA GLU A 144 -3.72 -16.96 6.70
C GLU A 144 -2.52 -17.76 7.26
N LYS A 145 -2.66 -19.08 7.45
CA LYS A 145 -1.59 -19.98 7.93
C LYS A 145 -0.92 -20.72 6.80
N SER A 146 -1.45 -20.64 5.60
CA SER A 146 -0.90 -21.30 4.42
C SER A 146 0.53 -20.80 4.15
N PRO A 147 1.45 -21.68 3.74
CA PRO A 147 2.83 -21.30 3.49
C PRO A 147 2.92 -20.35 2.30
N ILE A 148 3.81 -19.37 2.40
CA ILE A 148 4.10 -18.44 1.32
C ILE A 148 4.99 -19.15 0.28
N SER A 149 4.51 -19.25 -0.97
CA SER A 149 5.17 -19.96 -2.07
C SER A 149 4.90 -19.30 -3.43
N PRO A 150 5.33 -18.03 -3.63
CA PRO A 150 5.02 -17.26 -4.83
C PRO A 150 5.55 -17.93 -6.10
N ARG A 151 4.83 -17.78 -7.22
CA ARG A 151 5.13 -18.48 -8.49
C ARG A 151 5.59 -17.55 -9.62
N ASN A 152 5.53 -16.24 -9.41
CA ASN A 152 5.98 -15.25 -10.38
C ASN A 152 6.77 -14.11 -9.68
N PRO A 153 7.52 -13.29 -10.42
CA PRO A 153 8.32 -12.22 -9.82
C PRO A 153 7.47 -11.17 -9.07
N TYR A 154 6.29 -10.80 -9.58
CA TYR A 154 5.36 -9.91 -8.89
C TYR A 154 4.99 -10.47 -7.51
N ALA A 155 4.47 -11.70 -7.46
CA ALA A 155 4.09 -12.36 -6.21
C ALA A 155 5.28 -12.48 -5.23
N ALA A 156 6.49 -12.72 -5.76
CA ALA A 156 7.70 -12.77 -4.95
C ALA A 156 8.02 -11.42 -4.30
N THR A 157 7.85 -10.29 -5.04
CA THR A 157 8.06 -8.95 -4.45
C THR A 157 6.99 -8.60 -3.43
N LYS A 158 5.74 -9.02 -3.62
CA LYS A 158 4.66 -8.85 -2.63
C LYS A 158 4.90 -9.69 -1.39
N ALA A 159 5.34 -10.94 -1.54
CA ALA A 159 5.73 -11.81 -0.40
C ALA A 159 6.90 -11.20 0.39
N ALA A 160 7.90 -10.65 -0.30
CA ALA A 160 9.02 -9.95 0.34
C ALA A 160 8.54 -8.73 1.14
N SER A 161 7.63 -7.92 0.58
CA SER A 161 7.06 -6.78 1.30
C SER A 161 6.21 -7.20 2.50
N ASP A 162 5.44 -8.29 2.42
CA ASP A 162 4.72 -8.87 3.56
C ASP A 162 5.68 -9.24 4.71
N HIS A 163 6.81 -9.89 4.39
CA HIS A 163 7.83 -10.24 5.37
C HIS A 163 8.51 -9.01 5.98
N LEU A 164 8.74 -7.94 5.19
CA LEU A 164 9.23 -6.67 5.73
C LEU A 164 8.23 -6.11 6.74
N VAL A 165 6.94 -6.02 6.40
CA VAL A 165 5.91 -5.53 7.33
C VAL A 165 5.90 -6.35 8.62
N GLN A 166 5.88 -7.68 8.54
CA GLN A 166 5.92 -8.57 9.71
C GLN A 166 7.17 -8.35 10.57
N SER A 167 8.34 -8.23 9.93
CA SER A 167 9.60 -8.00 10.64
C SER A 167 9.61 -6.67 11.40
N PHE A 168 9.04 -5.60 10.81
CA PHE A 168 8.94 -4.30 11.45
C PHE A 168 7.92 -4.28 12.59
N VAL A 169 6.79 -4.98 12.46
CA VAL A 169 5.85 -5.19 13.57
C VAL A 169 6.56 -5.85 14.74
N ASN A 170 7.26 -6.94 14.50
CA ASN A 170 7.93 -7.71 15.55
C ASN A 170 9.10 -6.95 16.19
N THR A 171 9.90 -6.23 15.38
CA THR A 171 11.13 -5.57 15.85
C THR A 171 10.86 -4.21 16.47
N TYR A 172 9.97 -3.42 15.84
CA TYR A 172 9.75 -2.02 16.24
C TYR A 172 8.39 -1.81 16.91
N ASN A 173 7.57 -2.87 17.03
CA ASN A 173 6.24 -2.82 17.62
C ASN A 173 5.37 -1.73 16.98
N ILE A 174 5.40 -1.62 15.65
CA ILE A 174 4.47 -0.78 14.89
C ILE A 174 3.12 -1.49 14.73
N SER A 175 2.06 -0.72 14.48
CA SER A 175 0.74 -1.27 14.20
C SER A 175 0.56 -1.46 12.71
N ALA A 176 0.36 -2.70 12.25
CA ALA A 176 0.11 -2.99 10.84
C ALA A 176 -0.82 -4.19 10.65
N ILE A 177 -1.61 -4.14 9.59
CA ILE A 177 -2.45 -5.24 9.08
C ILE A 177 -2.02 -5.51 7.64
N ILE A 178 -1.84 -6.79 7.30
CA ILE A 178 -1.62 -7.24 5.91
C ILE A 178 -2.93 -7.85 5.41
N THR A 179 -3.44 -7.36 4.29
CA THR A 179 -4.61 -7.93 3.61
C THR A 179 -4.16 -8.62 2.33
N ARG A 180 -4.66 -9.82 2.06
CA ARG A 180 -4.34 -10.59 0.85
C ARG A 180 -5.62 -10.79 0.06
N CYS A 181 -5.85 -9.88 -0.89
CA CYS A 181 -7.03 -9.91 -1.72
C CYS A 181 -6.87 -10.97 -2.81
N SER A 182 -7.95 -11.70 -3.08
CA SER A 182 -8.09 -12.57 -4.24
C SER A 182 -8.81 -11.83 -5.36
N ASN A 183 -8.46 -12.14 -6.59
CA ASN A 183 -9.10 -11.62 -7.80
C ASN A 183 -10.19 -12.58 -8.29
#